data_1231f98ea901d069d5058cc19e503a19
#
_entry.id   1231f98ea901d069d5058cc19e503a19
#
_cell.length_a   1.000
_cell.length_b   1.000
_cell.length_c   1.000
_cell.angle_alpha   90.00
_cell.angle_beta   90.00
_cell.angle_gamma   90.00
#
_symmetry.space_group_name_H-M   'P 1'
#
loop_
_entity.id
_entity.type
_entity.pdbx_description
1 polymer ?
#
loop_
_entity_poly.entity_id
_entity_poly.type
_entity_poly.pdbx_seq_one_letter_code
_entity_poly.pdbx_strand_id
1 'polypeptide(L)'
;MDDQYYFHQTPRTCAADLIALVPFVAGDRVLEPFKGEGAFYDQLPNIVQKDWCEITQGRDYKDYDKEFDWVISNPPFKMDGKNVIWPMIDYYTQRAKKGVAFFVSDYGFSTITPVRQAVLKGRGWGLTGITMVNVKKWRGRYFLLVFQKDKPSVMTYLSGSY
;
A
#
# COMPACT_ATOMS: atom_id res chain seq x y z
N MET A 1 -3.15 -16.78 -23.44
CA MET A 1 -2.25 -15.72 -22.92
C MET A 1 -2.58 -15.55 -21.47
N ASP A 2 -1.65 -15.91 -20.64
CA ASP A 2 -1.85 -15.88 -19.19
C ASP A 2 -1.95 -14.46 -18.68
N ASP A 3 -3.17 -14.03 -18.35
CA ASP A 3 -3.46 -12.79 -17.62
C ASP A 3 -3.01 -12.89 -16.13
N GLN A 4 -1.99 -13.70 -15.89
CA GLN A 4 -1.42 -13.89 -14.57
C GLN A 4 -0.50 -12.71 -14.24
N TYR A 5 -0.98 -11.80 -13.39
CA TYR A 5 -0.17 -10.78 -12.72
C TYR A 5 0.37 -9.68 -13.63
N TYR A 6 -0.46 -8.73 -14.03
CA TYR A 6 0.04 -7.43 -14.52
C TYR A 6 0.76 -6.73 -13.38
N PHE A 7 2.03 -7.06 -13.23
CA PHE A 7 2.90 -6.49 -12.23
C PHE A 7 3.83 -5.47 -12.90
N HIS A 8 3.61 -4.20 -12.62
CA HIS A 8 4.53 -3.15 -13.00
C HIS A 8 5.62 -3.02 -11.94
N GLN A 9 6.84 -3.40 -12.28
CA GLN A 9 7.99 -3.18 -11.40
C GLN A 9 8.19 -1.67 -11.18
N THR A 10 8.12 -1.25 -9.92
CA THR A 10 8.35 0.16 -9.57
C THR A 10 9.80 0.53 -9.88
N PRO A 11 10.06 1.63 -10.63
CA PRO A 11 11.42 2.10 -10.81
C PRO A 11 12.08 2.38 -9.46
N ARG A 12 13.35 1.96 -9.29
CA ARG A 12 14.04 2.06 -8.00
C ARG A 12 14.13 3.50 -7.49
N THR A 13 14.39 4.47 -8.35
CA THR A 13 14.39 5.90 -7.99
C THR A 13 13.02 6.36 -7.49
N CYS A 14 11.96 5.95 -8.17
CA CYS A 14 10.59 6.24 -7.74
C CYS A 14 10.30 5.63 -6.36
N ALA A 15 10.66 4.37 -6.14
CA ALA A 15 10.46 3.72 -4.85
C ALA A 15 11.22 4.44 -3.72
N ALA A 16 12.44 4.91 -3.96
CA ALA A 16 13.20 5.71 -2.99
C ALA A 16 12.47 7.00 -2.60
N ASP A 17 11.97 7.73 -3.59
CA ASP A 17 11.22 8.97 -3.35
C ASP A 17 9.92 8.69 -2.57
N LEU A 18 9.22 7.60 -2.89
CA LEU A 18 7.99 7.21 -2.18
C LEU A 18 8.27 6.80 -0.73
N ILE A 19 9.34 6.06 -0.48
CA ILE A 19 9.76 5.67 0.87
C ILE A 19 10.00 6.90 1.74
N ALA A 20 10.62 7.94 1.17
CA ALA A 20 10.90 9.19 1.88
C ALA A 20 9.64 9.94 2.34
N LEU A 21 8.47 9.65 1.77
CA LEU A 21 7.19 10.25 2.14
C LEU A 21 6.49 9.51 3.29
N VAL A 22 6.96 8.33 3.67
CA VAL A 22 6.37 7.53 4.74
C VAL A 22 7.04 7.87 6.06
N PRO A 23 6.29 8.22 7.12
CA PRO A 23 6.87 8.71 8.38
C PRO A 23 7.36 7.55 9.28
N PHE A 24 8.29 6.75 8.77
CA PHE A 24 8.95 5.72 9.57
C PHE A 24 9.76 6.32 10.71
N VAL A 25 9.76 5.63 11.84
CA VAL A 25 10.61 5.97 12.98
C VAL A 25 11.55 4.81 13.31
N ALA A 26 12.63 5.11 14.05
CA ALA A 26 13.60 4.09 14.45
C ALA A 26 12.94 2.95 15.22
N GLY A 27 13.25 1.71 14.83
CA GLY A 27 12.70 0.50 15.43
C GLY A 27 11.37 0.03 14.85
N ASP A 28 10.74 0.78 13.93
CA ASP A 28 9.54 0.29 13.24
C ASP A 28 9.82 -1.01 12.51
N ARG A 29 8.89 -1.95 12.62
CA ARG A 29 8.89 -3.19 11.83
C ARG A 29 8.07 -2.96 10.56
N VAL A 30 8.72 -3.09 9.41
CA VAL A 30 8.14 -2.78 8.10
C VAL A 30 8.06 -4.04 7.26
N LEU A 31 6.87 -4.36 6.78
CA LEU A 31 6.62 -5.49 5.88
C LEU A 31 6.43 -4.99 4.44
N GLU A 32 7.15 -5.60 3.49
CA GLU A 32 6.85 -5.52 2.05
C GLU A 32 6.22 -6.85 1.61
N PRO A 33 4.89 -6.94 1.49
CA PRO A 33 4.22 -8.22 1.25
C PRO A 33 4.22 -8.68 -0.20
N PHE A 34 4.68 -7.84 -1.14
CA PHE A 34 4.76 -8.12 -2.58
C PHE A 34 6.08 -7.60 -3.13
N LYS A 35 7.16 -8.15 -2.59
CA LYS A 35 8.53 -7.65 -2.77
C LYS A 35 8.94 -7.50 -4.24
N GLY A 36 8.53 -8.43 -5.12
CA GLY A 36 8.99 -8.46 -6.49
C GLY A 36 10.51 -8.46 -6.58
N GLU A 37 11.08 -7.57 -7.37
CA GLU A 37 12.54 -7.40 -7.51
C GLU A 37 13.19 -6.55 -6.39
N GLY A 38 12.42 -6.17 -5.37
CA GLY A 38 12.95 -5.50 -4.19
C GLY A 38 13.04 -3.97 -4.27
N ALA A 39 12.34 -3.31 -5.20
CA ALA A 39 12.43 -1.87 -5.36
C ALA A 39 12.15 -1.09 -4.07
N PHE A 40 11.16 -1.49 -3.28
CA PHE A 40 10.91 -0.92 -1.96
C PHE A 40 11.79 -1.56 -0.88
N TYR A 41 11.77 -2.89 -0.78
CA TYR A 41 12.41 -3.61 0.29
C TYR A 41 13.89 -3.27 0.45
N ASP A 42 14.65 -3.26 -0.65
CA ASP A 42 16.09 -3.02 -0.61
C ASP A 42 16.45 -1.61 -0.14
N GLN A 43 15.56 -0.64 -0.36
CA GLN A 43 15.79 0.78 -0.10
C GLN A 43 15.16 1.28 1.21
N LEU A 44 14.49 0.41 1.97
CA LEU A 44 14.01 0.78 3.29
C LEU A 44 15.14 1.26 4.18
N PRO A 45 14.95 2.34 4.96
CA PRO A 45 16.02 2.94 5.76
C PRO A 45 16.53 1.98 6.83
N ASN A 46 17.82 2.09 7.18
CA ASN A 46 18.47 1.24 8.17
C ASN A 46 17.91 1.38 9.60
N ILE A 47 17.11 2.42 9.86
CA ILE A 47 16.47 2.63 11.16
C ILE A 47 15.33 1.68 11.44
N VAL A 48 14.79 1.02 10.39
CA VAL A 48 13.66 0.08 10.53
C VAL A 48 14.12 -1.38 10.48
N GLN A 49 13.32 -2.25 11.08
CA GLN A 49 13.44 -3.69 10.93
C GLN A 49 12.55 -4.13 9.78
N LYS A 50 13.12 -4.70 8.73
CA LYS A 50 12.38 -5.03 7.51
C LYS A 50 12.21 -6.53 7.32
N ASP A 51 11.03 -6.91 6.81
CA ASP A 51 10.71 -8.27 6.35
C ASP A 51 9.90 -8.21 5.05
N TRP A 52 9.75 -9.34 4.38
CA TRP A 52 9.12 -9.38 3.08
C TRP A 52 8.34 -10.67 2.82
N CYS A 53 7.38 -10.60 1.90
CA CYS A 53 6.78 -11.76 1.25
C CYS A 53 6.92 -11.64 -0.26
N GLU A 54 6.95 -12.78 -0.95
CA GLU A 54 6.94 -12.88 -2.40
C GLU A 54 6.54 -14.30 -2.77
N ILE A 55 5.36 -14.43 -3.36
CA ILE A 55 4.76 -15.74 -3.65
C ILE A 55 5.61 -16.56 -4.61
N THR A 56 6.29 -15.93 -5.57
CA THR A 56 7.19 -16.60 -6.52
C THR A 56 8.43 -17.16 -5.85
N GLN A 57 8.71 -16.74 -4.62
CA GLN A 57 9.82 -17.21 -3.78
C GLN A 57 9.32 -18.08 -2.61
N GLY A 58 8.10 -18.57 -2.68
CA GLY A 58 7.52 -19.46 -1.65
C GLY A 58 7.13 -18.78 -0.35
N ARG A 59 6.99 -17.45 -0.33
CA ARG A 59 6.59 -16.68 0.85
C ARG A 59 5.28 -15.94 0.57
N ASP A 60 4.16 -16.64 0.72
CA ASP A 60 2.85 -16.04 0.54
C ASP A 60 2.54 -15.05 1.69
N TYR A 61 2.03 -13.86 1.35
CA TYR A 61 1.65 -12.86 2.33
C TYR A 61 0.55 -13.35 3.30
N LYS A 62 -0.28 -14.30 2.87
CA LYS A 62 -1.34 -14.89 3.71
C LYS A 62 -0.80 -15.73 4.87
N ASP A 63 0.40 -16.28 4.69
CA ASP A 63 1.06 -17.12 5.69
C ASP A 63 1.95 -16.31 6.64
N TYR A 64 2.03 -14.98 6.44
CA TYR A 64 2.83 -14.12 7.30
C TYR A 64 2.14 -13.91 8.64
N ASP A 65 2.73 -14.40 9.72
CA ASP A 65 2.17 -14.46 11.07
C ASP A 65 2.83 -13.53 12.09
N LYS A 66 3.91 -12.83 11.68
CA LYS A 66 4.61 -11.90 12.58
C LYS A 66 3.89 -10.56 12.66
N GLU A 67 4.09 -9.86 13.78
CA GLU A 67 3.61 -8.50 13.96
C GLU A 67 4.48 -7.48 13.19
N PHE A 68 3.84 -6.43 12.69
CA PHE A 68 4.52 -5.31 12.03
C PHE A 68 3.81 -3.98 12.33
N ASP A 69 4.58 -2.91 12.26
CA ASP A 69 4.09 -1.54 12.46
C ASP A 69 3.56 -0.96 11.15
N TRP A 70 4.29 -1.15 10.07
CA TRP A 70 4.00 -0.62 8.76
C TRP A 70 3.98 -1.70 7.69
N VAL A 71 3.15 -1.50 6.69
CA VAL A 71 3.27 -2.17 5.41
C VAL A 71 3.50 -1.12 4.31
N ILE A 72 4.42 -1.41 3.40
CA ILE A 72 4.66 -0.59 2.20
C ILE A 72 4.78 -1.50 1.00
N SER A 73 4.11 -1.17 -0.10
CA SER A 73 4.17 -1.95 -1.33
C SER A 73 3.62 -1.21 -2.55
N ASN A 74 3.99 -1.73 -3.71
CA ASN A 74 3.20 -1.66 -4.93
C ASN A 74 2.43 -3.01 -5.05
N PRO A 75 1.23 -3.13 -4.47
CA PRO A 75 0.51 -4.39 -4.47
C PRO A 75 0.01 -4.74 -5.88
N PRO A 76 -0.27 -6.01 -6.17
CA PRO A 76 -0.93 -6.36 -7.42
C PRO A 76 -2.28 -5.64 -7.53
N PHE A 77 -2.60 -5.11 -8.71
CA PHE A 77 -3.85 -4.37 -8.90
C PHE A 77 -5.04 -5.31 -9.08
N LYS A 78 -4.78 -6.50 -9.63
CA LYS A 78 -5.79 -7.54 -9.85
C LYS A 78 -5.24 -8.90 -9.42
N MET A 79 -6.12 -9.70 -8.86
CA MET A 79 -5.92 -11.14 -8.63
C MET A 79 -7.18 -11.85 -9.12
N ASP A 80 -7.02 -12.89 -9.91
CA ASP A 80 -8.12 -13.64 -10.53
C ASP A 80 -9.13 -12.70 -11.25
N GLY A 81 -8.60 -11.71 -12.00
CA GLY A 81 -9.39 -10.74 -12.77
C GLY A 81 -10.12 -9.68 -11.94
N LYS A 82 -10.04 -9.72 -10.61
CA LYS A 82 -10.71 -8.76 -9.71
C LYS A 82 -9.71 -7.76 -9.14
N ASN A 83 -10.14 -6.49 -9.02
CA ASN A 83 -9.37 -5.48 -8.32
C ASN A 83 -9.24 -5.84 -6.84
N VAL A 84 -8.01 -5.79 -6.31
CA VAL A 84 -7.71 -6.21 -4.93
C VAL A 84 -7.20 -5.07 -4.05
N ILE A 85 -7.16 -3.84 -4.53
CA ILE A 85 -6.61 -2.73 -3.76
C ILE A 85 -7.40 -2.50 -2.47
N TRP A 86 -8.73 -2.39 -2.56
CA TRP A 86 -9.52 -2.25 -1.34
C TRP A 86 -9.41 -3.47 -0.41
N PRO A 87 -9.57 -4.72 -0.88
CA PRO A 87 -9.32 -5.89 -0.03
C PRO A 87 -7.96 -5.88 0.68
N MET A 88 -6.90 -5.41 0.01
CA MET A 88 -5.57 -5.30 0.64
C MET A 88 -5.51 -4.20 1.70
N ILE A 89 -6.08 -3.03 1.44
CA ILE A 89 -6.19 -1.96 2.44
C ILE A 89 -6.99 -2.43 3.65
N ASP A 90 -8.13 -3.07 3.41
CA ASP A 90 -8.98 -3.64 4.46
C ASP A 90 -8.22 -4.66 5.31
N TYR A 91 -7.52 -5.57 4.68
CA TYR A 91 -6.71 -6.60 5.33
C TYR A 91 -5.58 -6.01 6.17
N TYR A 92 -4.79 -5.09 5.61
CA TYR A 92 -3.61 -4.56 6.30
C TYR A 92 -3.94 -3.52 7.36
N THR A 93 -5.01 -2.75 7.22
CA THR A 93 -5.48 -1.84 8.29
C THR A 93 -6.02 -2.58 9.51
N GLN A 94 -6.32 -3.86 9.41
CA GLN A 94 -6.68 -4.71 10.54
C GLN A 94 -5.46 -5.37 11.20
N ARG A 95 -4.29 -5.30 10.60
CA ARG A 95 -3.07 -6.00 11.06
C ARG A 95 -1.91 -5.07 11.39
N ALA A 96 -1.67 -4.04 10.59
CA ALA A 96 -0.62 -3.07 10.86
C ALA A 96 -0.92 -2.27 12.13
N LYS A 97 0.11 -1.97 12.90
CA LYS A 97 -0.04 -1.21 14.15
C LYS A 97 -0.06 0.29 13.93
N LYS A 98 0.61 0.79 12.89
CA LYS A 98 0.81 2.23 12.66
C LYS A 98 0.37 2.72 11.29
N GLY A 99 0.67 2.00 10.23
CA GLY A 99 0.39 2.52 8.90
C GLY A 99 0.42 1.53 7.75
N VAL A 100 -0.21 1.96 6.65
CA VAL A 100 -0.27 1.28 5.36
C VAL A 100 0.09 2.28 4.29
N ALA A 101 1.11 2.01 3.49
CA ALA A 101 1.56 2.83 2.39
C ALA A 101 1.52 2.02 1.09
N PHE A 102 0.55 2.30 0.22
CA PHE A 102 0.39 1.58 -1.04
C PHE A 102 0.51 2.50 -2.24
N PHE A 103 1.31 2.05 -3.21
CA PHE A 103 1.45 2.68 -4.50
C PHE A 103 0.45 2.05 -5.47
N VAL A 104 -0.55 2.81 -5.90
CA VAL A 104 -1.72 2.31 -6.63
C VAL A 104 -2.01 3.13 -7.87
N SER A 105 -2.77 2.56 -8.82
CA SER A 105 -3.30 3.29 -9.98
C SER A 105 -4.47 4.18 -9.58
N ASP A 106 -4.87 5.09 -10.48
CA ASP A 106 -6.08 5.90 -10.31
C ASP A 106 -7.35 5.02 -10.18
N TYR A 107 -7.42 3.92 -10.90
CA TYR A 107 -8.51 2.96 -10.74
C TYR A 107 -8.50 2.32 -9.35
N GLY A 108 -7.32 1.93 -8.84
CA GLY A 108 -7.18 1.41 -7.47
C GLY A 108 -7.60 2.45 -6.43
N PHE A 109 -7.18 3.71 -6.62
CA PHE A 109 -7.60 4.81 -5.75
C PHE A 109 -9.12 5.04 -5.78
N SER A 110 -9.75 4.96 -6.96
CA SER A 110 -11.20 5.14 -7.11
C SER A 110 -12.03 4.09 -6.37
N THR A 111 -11.45 2.94 -6.05
CA THR A 111 -12.14 1.90 -5.26
C THR A 111 -12.30 2.26 -3.78
N ILE A 112 -11.61 3.30 -3.30
CA ILE A 112 -11.72 3.80 -1.92
C ILE A 112 -12.90 4.78 -1.83
N THR A 113 -14.08 4.21 -1.84
CA THR A 113 -15.35 4.95 -1.84
C THR A 113 -15.61 5.65 -0.49
N PRO A 114 -16.52 6.64 -0.42
CA PRO A 114 -16.93 7.25 0.85
C PRO A 114 -17.35 6.24 1.92
N VAL A 115 -18.07 5.18 1.53
CA VAL A 115 -18.48 4.10 2.46
C VAL A 115 -17.26 3.38 3.04
N ARG A 116 -16.27 3.07 2.20
CA ARG A 116 -15.04 2.41 2.63
C ARG A 116 -14.17 3.30 3.51
N GLN A 117 -14.13 4.60 3.21
CA GLN A 117 -13.47 5.57 4.09
C GLN A 117 -14.15 5.68 5.45
N ALA A 118 -15.47 5.60 5.51
CA ALA A 118 -16.21 5.55 6.77
C ALA A 118 -15.87 4.29 7.58
N VAL A 119 -15.70 3.15 6.93
CA VAL A 119 -15.22 1.91 7.58
C VAL A 119 -13.84 2.12 8.21
N LEU A 120 -12.90 2.69 7.48
CA LEU A 120 -11.55 2.98 8.00
C LEU A 120 -11.61 3.95 9.20
N LYS A 121 -12.38 5.02 9.08
CA LYS A 121 -12.57 5.99 10.17
C LYS A 121 -13.14 5.33 11.42
N GLY A 122 -14.12 4.44 11.27
CA GLY A 122 -14.71 3.68 12.38
C GLY A 122 -13.71 2.76 13.09
N ARG A 123 -12.64 2.36 12.42
CA ARG A 123 -11.52 1.58 12.98
C ARG A 123 -10.39 2.46 13.52
N GLY A 124 -10.52 3.76 13.48
CA GLY A 124 -9.49 4.70 13.92
C GLY A 124 -8.38 4.95 12.88
N TRP A 125 -8.66 4.76 11.59
CA TRP A 125 -7.71 4.98 10.51
C TRP A 125 -8.07 6.20 9.68
N GLY A 126 -7.04 6.96 9.23
CA GLY A 126 -7.20 8.08 8.31
C GLY A 126 -6.26 7.95 7.12
N LEU A 127 -6.71 8.40 5.95
CA LEU A 127 -5.87 8.62 4.77
C LEU A 127 -5.09 9.91 4.97
N THR A 128 -3.83 9.82 5.37
CA THR A 128 -3.01 10.96 5.82
C THR A 128 -2.09 11.51 4.74
N GLY A 129 -1.87 10.76 3.66
CA GLY A 129 -1.04 11.21 2.54
C GLY A 129 -1.60 10.71 1.21
N ILE A 130 -1.65 11.62 0.24
CA ILE A 130 -2.02 11.34 -1.15
C ILE A 130 -0.99 12.05 -2.02
N THR A 131 -0.12 11.30 -2.67
CA THR A 131 0.91 11.85 -3.56
C THR A 131 0.72 11.30 -4.96
N MET A 132 0.44 12.18 -5.92
CA MET A 132 0.35 11.81 -7.33
C MET A 132 1.74 11.64 -7.91
N VAL A 133 1.93 10.54 -8.64
CA VAL A 133 3.23 10.17 -9.21
C VAL A 133 3.09 9.96 -10.72
N ASN A 134 3.96 10.57 -11.49
CA ASN A 134 4.09 10.34 -12.92
C ASN A 134 5.25 9.37 -13.18
N VAL A 135 4.93 8.16 -13.63
CA VAL A 135 5.94 7.19 -14.06
C VAL A 135 6.01 7.19 -15.58
N LYS A 136 7.11 7.69 -16.15
CA LYS A 136 7.26 7.99 -17.57
C LYS A 136 6.87 6.85 -18.53
N LYS A 137 7.11 5.59 -18.14
CA LYS A 137 6.82 4.41 -18.97
C LYS A 137 5.42 3.81 -18.73
N TRP A 138 4.70 4.31 -17.75
CA TRP A 138 3.39 3.77 -17.39
C TRP A 138 2.28 4.68 -17.91
N ARG A 139 1.19 4.08 -18.36
CA ARG A 139 -0.01 4.82 -18.73
C ARG A 139 -0.87 5.05 -17.49
N GLY A 140 -1.54 6.21 -17.43
CA GLY A 140 -2.45 6.55 -16.35
C GLY A 140 -1.79 7.34 -15.22
N ARG A 141 -2.52 7.47 -14.14
CA ARG A 141 -2.10 8.20 -12.94
C ARG A 141 -1.88 7.21 -11.82
N TYR A 142 -0.86 7.49 -11.03
CA TYR A 142 -0.49 6.65 -9.89
C TYR A 142 -0.37 7.50 -8.64
N PHE A 143 -0.65 6.89 -7.50
CA PHE A 143 -0.69 7.57 -6.21
C PHE A 143 0.00 6.74 -5.16
N LEU A 144 0.84 7.38 -4.33
CA LEU A 144 1.15 6.83 -3.03
C LEU A 144 0.04 7.24 -2.06
N LEU A 145 -0.64 6.26 -1.48
CA LEU A 145 -1.63 6.45 -0.43
C LEU A 145 -1.03 6.03 0.89
N VAL A 146 -1.05 6.91 1.87
CA VAL A 146 -0.58 6.62 3.22
C VAL A 146 -1.76 6.68 4.18
N PHE A 147 -2.06 5.55 4.80
CA PHE A 147 -3.06 5.45 5.87
C PHE A 147 -2.33 5.32 7.21
N GLN A 148 -2.81 6.02 8.23
CA GLN A 148 -2.24 5.94 9.57
C GLN A 148 -3.31 5.71 10.63
N LYS A 149 -2.93 4.88 11.61
CA LYS A 149 -3.73 4.64 12.82
C LYS A 149 -3.77 5.91 13.67
N ASP A 150 -4.95 6.20 14.23
CA ASP A 150 -5.20 7.32 15.15
C ASP A 150 -4.82 8.70 14.58
N LYS A 151 -4.91 8.85 13.25
CA LYS A 151 -4.70 10.10 12.53
C LYS A 151 -5.94 10.47 11.71
N PRO A 152 -6.30 11.76 11.60
CA PRO A 152 -7.42 12.18 10.76
C PRO A 152 -7.06 12.08 9.27
N SER A 153 -8.08 11.80 8.45
CA SER A 153 -7.93 11.83 6.99
C SER A 153 -7.74 13.27 6.50
N VAL A 154 -6.85 13.47 5.53
CA VAL A 154 -6.68 14.74 4.81
C VAL A 154 -7.73 14.92 3.70
N MET A 155 -8.40 13.83 3.31
CA MET A 155 -9.44 13.85 2.29
C MET A 155 -10.81 13.81 2.94
N THR A 156 -11.67 14.76 2.55
CA THR A 156 -13.08 14.76 2.94
C THR A 156 -13.93 13.98 1.93
N TYR A 157 -15.03 13.45 2.38
CA TYR A 157 -15.98 12.73 1.56
C TYR A 157 -17.42 12.96 2.02
N LEU A 158 -18.35 12.84 1.08
CA LEU A 158 -19.78 12.92 1.35
C LEU A 158 -20.41 11.57 1.02
N SER A 159 -21.27 11.09 1.91
CA SER A 159 -21.99 9.82 1.78
C SER A 159 -23.51 10.06 1.83
N GLY A 160 -23.98 11.02 1.09
CA GLY A 160 -25.42 11.32 0.97
C GLY A 160 -26.11 10.50 -0.13
N SER A 161 -27.43 10.45 -0.05
CA SER A 161 -28.28 9.89 -1.13
C SER A 161 -28.60 11.01 -2.13
N TYR A 162 -27.69 11.24 -3.08
CA TYR A 162 -27.88 12.25 -4.13
C TYR A 162 -28.47 11.63 -5.40
#